data_dba6269b24838119ee340c80f10265ef
#
_entry.id   dba6269b24838119ee340c80f10265ef
#
_cell.length_a   1.000
_cell.length_b   1.000
_cell.length_c   1.000
_cell.angle_alpha   90.00
_cell.angle_beta   90.00
_cell.angle_gamma   90.00
#
_symmetry.space_group_name_H-M   'P 1'
#
loop_
_entity.id
_entity.type
_entity.pdbx_description
1 polymer ?
#
loop_
_entity_poly.entity_id
_entity_poly.type
_entity_poly.pdbx_seq_one_letter_code
_entity_poly.pdbx_strand_id
1 'polypeptide(L)'
;MAPEFSYQDLLPIGPDKTEYRLISNEGVSTFTADGRQFLKVSKDAISNLTQVAIHDISHYLRSEHLQQLANILKDPESSPNDRFVATDLLKNANISAGGILPMCQDTGTAIVMGKKGQQVLTEEKDEISISRGVYDAFTKLNLRYSQLAPVSTWEEKNTGNNLPAQIEIYSDTDHPDEYNFLFIAKGGGSANKSFLYQETKAVLNPTSFMNWLDEKLRSLGTSACPPYHLVVVIGGTSAEYTVKAAKLASTKYLDSLPTKGDAKTGHGFRDLELEKEILKLTQNIGIGAQFGGKYFCHDVRVVRLPRHGASLPIAIAVSCSADRQVKAKINKDGVFIEKLETEPAHYLPAATNEDLDGPEIKIDLTAKMADILAQLSKYPVKTRVLLTGTLVVARDLAHAKIKELLDSGKPLPEYLKNHAVYYAGPAKTPAGYASGSFGPTTAGRMDSYVEQFQAAGGSLIMLAKGNRSQAVADACKKYGGFYLGSIGGPAARLAQDCIKKVEVLDYEELGMEAVWKIEVENFPAFIIIDDKGNDFYAQTRKPLSIGKKPN
;
A
#
# COMPACT_ATOMS: atom_id res chain seq x y z
N MET A 1 38.65 34.31 0.81
CA MET A 1 37.50 35.03 0.26
C MET A 1 36.27 34.15 0.46
N ALA A 2 35.14 34.73 0.88
CA ALA A 2 33.88 33.98 0.89
C ALA A 2 33.52 33.63 -0.57
N PRO A 3 32.92 32.43 -0.81
CA PRO A 3 32.47 32.08 -2.14
C PRO A 3 31.37 33.07 -2.59
N GLU A 4 31.33 33.36 -3.89
CA GLU A 4 30.27 34.17 -4.48
C GLU A 4 28.91 33.46 -4.30
N PHE A 5 27.86 34.20 -4.00
CA PHE A 5 26.51 33.64 -3.83
C PHE A 5 26.04 33.06 -5.17
N SER A 6 25.57 31.81 -5.10
CA SER A 6 24.75 31.20 -6.14
C SER A 6 23.60 30.44 -5.49
N TYR A 7 22.40 30.52 -6.07
CA TYR A 7 21.29 29.73 -5.60
C TYR A 7 21.54 28.22 -5.82
N GLN A 8 21.25 27.44 -4.83
CA GLN A 8 21.40 25.97 -4.86
C GLN A 8 20.02 25.33 -4.73
N ASP A 9 19.50 24.82 -5.84
CA ASP A 9 18.26 24.05 -5.82
C ASP A 9 18.55 22.67 -5.20
N LEU A 10 17.78 22.34 -4.17
CA LEU A 10 17.92 21.05 -3.48
C LEU A 10 17.47 19.87 -4.35
N LEU A 11 16.42 20.04 -5.14
CA LEU A 11 15.84 19.03 -6.00
C LEU A 11 15.64 19.55 -7.43
N PRO A 12 16.70 19.66 -8.23
CA PRO A 12 16.62 20.12 -9.62
C PRO A 12 15.94 19.04 -10.49
N ILE A 13 14.60 19.05 -10.49
CA ILE A 13 13.78 18.11 -11.25
C ILE A 13 13.81 18.52 -12.72
N GLY A 14 14.10 17.56 -13.60
CA GLY A 14 14.09 17.75 -15.04
C GLY A 14 12.68 17.96 -15.62
N PRO A 15 12.58 18.20 -16.95
CA PRO A 15 11.31 18.45 -17.61
C PRO A 15 10.28 17.32 -17.38
N ASP A 16 9.03 17.71 -17.21
CA ASP A 16 7.93 16.77 -17.09
C ASP A 16 7.63 16.10 -18.45
N LYS A 17 7.67 14.78 -18.49
CA LYS A 17 7.39 13.96 -19.68
C LYS A 17 6.07 13.20 -19.57
N THR A 18 5.25 13.54 -18.60
CA THR A 18 3.97 12.88 -18.33
C THR A 18 2.99 13.13 -19.47
N GLU A 19 2.34 12.06 -19.95
CA GLU A 19 1.21 12.20 -20.86
C GLU A 19 -0.04 12.59 -20.07
N TYR A 20 -0.73 13.63 -20.54
CA TYR A 20 -1.93 14.15 -19.93
C TYR A 20 -3.14 13.97 -20.83
N ARG A 21 -4.33 13.79 -20.23
CA ARG A 21 -5.62 13.91 -20.87
C ARG A 21 -6.36 15.15 -20.36
N LEU A 22 -7.10 15.79 -21.24
CA LEU A 22 -7.98 16.90 -20.86
C LEU A 22 -9.18 16.37 -20.08
N ILE A 23 -9.50 17.00 -18.95
CA ILE A 23 -10.72 16.75 -18.18
C ILE A 23 -11.81 17.74 -18.62
N SER A 24 -11.50 19.04 -18.59
CA SER A 24 -12.40 20.12 -18.91
C SER A 24 -11.60 21.40 -19.17
N ASN A 25 -12.18 22.33 -19.91
CA ASN A 25 -11.71 23.70 -20.02
C ASN A 25 -12.66 24.69 -19.31
N GLU A 26 -13.71 24.19 -18.65
CA GLU A 26 -14.60 25.02 -17.86
C GLU A 26 -13.92 25.51 -16.58
N GLY A 27 -14.25 26.74 -16.17
CA GLY A 27 -13.73 27.36 -14.95
C GLY A 27 -12.28 27.83 -15.06
N VAL A 28 -11.75 27.88 -16.28
CA VAL A 28 -10.40 28.41 -16.57
C VAL A 28 -10.52 29.58 -17.54
N SER A 29 -9.87 30.68 -17.21
CA SER A 29 -9.80 31.84 -18.07
C SER A 29 -8.51 32.61 -17.84
N THR A 30 -8.16 33.51 -18.76
CA THR A 30 -6.99 34.36 -18.64
C THR A 30 -7.35 35.81 -18.78
N PHE A 31 -6.56 36.67 -18.16
CA PHE A 31 -6.61 38.12 -18.37
C PHE A 31 -5.20 38.71 -18.30
N THR A 32 -5.04 39.91 -18.84
CA THR A 32 -3.75 40.60 -18.84
C THR A 32 -3.81 41.82 -17.92
N ALA A 33 -2.82 41.96 -17.04
CA ALA A 33 -2.63 43.13 -16.22
C ALA A 33 -1.13 43.45 -16.15
N ASP A 34 -0.76 44.71 -16.27
CA ASP A 34 0.62 45.21 -16.27
C ASP A 34 1.57 44.44 -17.25
N GLY A 35 1.04 44.09 -18.43
CA GLY A 35 1.79 43.35 -19.46
C GLY A 35 2.02 41.88 -19.15
N ARG A 36 1.44 41.34 -18.06
CA ARG A 36 1.54 39.94 -17.66
C ARG A 36 0.19 39.23 -17.85
N GLN A 37 0.23 38.00 -18.31
CA GLN A 37 -0.95 37.14 -18.40
C GLN A 37 -1.16 36.43 -17.07
N PHE A 38 -2.39 36.49 -16.56
CA PHE A 38 -2.81 35.78 -15.35
C PHE A 38 -3.79 34.68 -15.72
N LEU A 39 -3.66 33.53 -15.04
CA LEU A 39 -4.61 32.44 -15.10
C LEU A 39 -5.61 32.59 -13.95
N LYS A 40 -6.90 32.59 -14.27
CA LYS A 40 -7.98 32.54 -13.28
C LYS A 40 -8.61 31.17 -13.27
N VAL A 41 -8.68 30.54 -12.09
CA VAL A 41 -9.19 29.18 -11.89
C VAL A 41 -10.34 29.23 -10.90
N SER A 42 -11.50 28.69 -11.29
CA SER A 42 -12.65 28.59 -10.42
C SER A 42 -12.46 27.52 -9.34
N LYS A 43 -13.17 27.68 -8.22
CA LYS A 43 -13.21 26.68 -7.15
C LYS A 43 -13.74 25.33 -7.64
N ASP A 44 -14.71 25.34 -8.55
CA ASP A 44 -15.31 24.11 -9.09
C ASP A 44 -14.33 23.35 -9.99
N ALA A 45 -13.49 24.04 -10.76
CA ALA A 45 -12.44 23.41 -11.55
C ALA A 45 -11.46 22.61 -10.66
N ILE A 46 -11.04 23.18 -9.52
CA ILE A 46 -10.16 22.52 -8.56
C ILE A 46 -10.87 21.35 -7.86
N SER A 47 -12.11 21.54 -7.43
CA SER A 47 -12.90 20.49 -6.78
C SER A 47 -13.16 19.31 -7.71
N ASN A 48 -13.53 19.57 -8.96
CA ASN A 48 -13.75 18.54 -9.97
C ASN A 48 -12.45 17.79 -10.31
N LEU A 49 -11.35 18.52 -10.50
CA LEU A 49 -10.03 17.89 -10.71
C LEU A 49 -9.68 16.95 -9.57
N THR A 50 -9.87 17.40 -8.33
CA THR A 50 -9.56 16.58 -7.14
C THR A 50 -10.44 15.33 -7.08
N GLN A 51 -11.74 15.47 -7.36
CA GLN A 51 -12.67 14.34 -7.40
C GLN A 51 -12.26 13.31 -8.47
N VAL A 52 -11.93 13.76 -9.69
CA VAL A 52 -11.44 12.89 -10.77
C VAL A 52 -10.11 12.23 -10.39
N ALA A 53 -9.19 12.98 -9.79
CA ALA A 53 -7.90 12.43 -9.37
C ALA A 53 -8.06 11.30 -8.34
N ILE A 54 -8.91 11.48 -7.32
CA ILE A 54 -9.21 10.44 -6.32
C ILE A 54 -9.91 9.23 -6.96
N HIS A 55 -10.83 9.46 -7.91
CA HIS A 55 -11.43 8.39 -8.69
C HIS A 55 -10.36 7.59 -9.44
N ASP A 56 -9.52 8.26 -10.22
CA ASP A 56 -8.54 7.62 -11.09
C ASP A 56 -7.52 6.82 -10.31
N ILE A 57 -6.93 7.37 -9.22
CA ILE A 57 -5.98 6.62 -8.41
C ILE A 57 -6.61 5.48 -7.61
N SER A 58 -7.92 5.48 -7.43
CA SER A 58 -8.63 4.38 -6.78
C SER A 58 -8.92 3.22 -7.72
N HIS A 59 -8.94 3.46 -9.05
CA HIS A 59 -9.40 2.49 -10.04
C HIS A 59 -8.37 2.16 -11.12
N TYR A 60 -7.43 3.04 -11.40
CA TYR A 60 -6.46 2.88 -12.50
C TYR A 60 -5.02 2.90 -11.98
N LEU A 61 -4.15 2.26 -12.73
CA LEU A 61 -2.71 2.19 -12.47
C LEU A 61 -1.92 2.77 -13.65
N ARG A 62 -0.68 3.14 -13.41
CA ARG A 62 0.27 3.48 -14.48
C ARG A 62 0.60 2.26 -15.32
N SER A 63 0.68 2.42 -16.63
CA SER A 63 1.05 1.35 -17.57
C SER A 63 2.39 0.69 -17.21
N GLU A 64 3.36 1.45 -16.74
CA GLU A 64 4.66 0.93 -16.30
C GLU A 64 4.53 -0.05 -15.13
N HIS A 65 3.69 0.26 -14.13
CA HIS A 65 3.44 -0.63 -13.00
C HIS A 65 2.81 -1.96 -13.46
N LEU A 66 1.82 -1.88 -14.34
CA LEU A 66 1.17 -3.07 -14.93
C LEU A 66 2.14 -3.90 -15.75
N GLN A 67 3.02 -3.25 -16.51
CA GLN A 67 4.08 -3.92 -17.26
C GLN A 67 5.07 -4.65 -16.34
N GLN A 68 5.42 -4.07 -15.19
CA GLN A 68 6.26 -4.73 -14.20
C GLN A 68 5.61 -5.98 -13.63
N LEU A 69 4.29 -5.96 -13.34
CA LEU A 69 3.54 -7.15 -12.96
C LEU A 69 3.53 -8.21 -14.07
N ALA A 70 3.27 -7.81 -15.33
CA ALA A 70 3.29 -8.72 -16.47
C ALA A 70 4.70 -9.33 -16.71
N ASN A 71 5.76 -8.60 -16.41
CA ASN A 71 7.13 -9.11 -16.54
C ASN A 71 7.43 -10.23 -15.54
N ILE A 72 6.80 -10.23 -14.35
CA ILE A 72 6.92 -11.35 -13.39
C ILE A 72 6.43 -12.66 -14.03
N LEU A 73 5.37 -12.60 -14.83
CA LEU A 73 4.82 -13.79 -15.48
C LEU A 73 5.73 -14.37 -16.56
N LYS A 74 6.55 -13.51 -17.18
CA LYS A 74 7.47 -13.88 -18.26
C LYS A 74 8.86 -14.30 -17.77
N ASP A 75 9.19 -14.02 -16.52
CA ASP A 75 10.50 -14.34 -15.95
C ASP A 75 10.57 -15.80 -15.55
N PRO A 76 11.46 -16.61 -16.16
CA PRO A 76 11.62 -18.03 -15.84
C PRO A 76 12.10 -18.29 -14.41
N GLU A 77 12.73 -17.30 -13.76
CA GLU A 77 13.17 -17.40 -12.37
C GLU A 77 12.08 -17.01 -11.35
N SER A 78 10.91 -16.58 -11.80
CA SER A 78 9.77 -16.31 -10.92
C SER A 78 9.29 -17.58 -10.26
N SER A 79 9.02 -17.50 -8.95
CA SER A 79 8.38 -18.62 -8.25
C SER A 79 6.93 -18.79 -8.72
N PRO A 80 6.33 -19.99 -8.57
CA PRO A 80 4.89 -20.17 -8.82
C PRO A 80 4.03 -19.19 -8.00
N ASN A 81 4.43 -18.90 -6.75
CA ASN A 81 3.72 -17.96 -5.89
C ASN A 81 3.88 -16.50 -6.35
N ASP A 82 5.07 -16.08 -6.84
CA ASP A 82 5.23 -14.76 -7.46
C ASP A 82 4.30 -14.59 -8.67
N ARG A 83 4.26 -15.59 -9.57
CA ARG A 83 3.37 -15.56 -10.74
C ARG A 83 1.90 -15.53 -10.37
N PHE A 84 1.50 -16.32 -9.37
CA PHE A 84 0.11 -16.33 -8.92
C PHE A 84 -0.33 -14.99 -8.36
N VAL A 85 0.48 -14.38 -7.47
CA VAL A 85 0.19 -13.05 -6.92
C VAL A 85 0.15 -11.98 -8.01
N ALA A 86 1.10 -11.99 -8.95
CA ALA A 86 1.12 -11.05 -10.07
C ALA A 86 -0.13 -11.18 -10.95
N THR A 87 -0.57 -12.41 -11.24
CA THR A 87 -1.81 -12.66 -11.98
C THR A 87 -3.04 -12.12 -11.25
N ASP A 88 -3.14 -12.36 -9.95
CA ASP A 88 -4.28 -11.86 -9.15
C ASP A 88 -4.29 -10.33 -9.08
N LEU A 89 -3.13 -9.69 -9.00
CA LEU A 89 -3.02 -8.23 -9.05
C LEU A 89 -3.42 -7.66 -10.43
N LEU A 90 -3.05 -8.32 -11.53
CA LEU A 90 -3.48 -7.92 -12.88
C LEU A 90 -4.99 -8.12 -13.09
N LYS A 91 -5.57 -9.22 -12.61
CA LYS A 91 -7.02 -9.44 -12.60
C LYS A 91 -7.73 -8.35 -11.81
N ASN A 92 -7.17 -8.00 -10.65
CA ASN A 92 -7.69 -6.92 -9.80
C ASN A 92 -7.70 -5.57 -10.51
N ALA A 93 -6.61 -5.22 -11.21
CA ALA A 93 -6.52 -4.00 -11.99
C ALA A 93 -7.59 -3.96 -13.08
N ASN A 94 -7.83 -5.09 -13.77
CA ASN A 94 -8.86 -5.19 -14.80
C ASN A 94 -10.28 -5.00 -14.23
N ILE A 95 -10.60 -5.59 -13.09
CA ILE A 95 -11.89 -5.42 -12.42
C ILE A 95 -12.06 -3.98 -11.94
N SER A 96 -11.04 -3.44 -11.31
CA SER A 96 -11.05 -2.08 -10.78
C SER A 96 -11.20 -1.02 -11.87
N ALA A 97 -10.64 -1.26 -13.06
CA ALA A 97 -10.76 -0.38 -14.23
C ALA A 97 -12.22 -0.16 -14.68
N GLY A 98 -13.15 -1.00 -14.26
CA GLY A 98 -14.60 -0.76 -14.42
C GLY A 98 -15.16 0.41 -13.62
N GLY A 99 -14.37 1.04 -12.74
CA GLY A 99 -14.74 2.27 -11.99
C GLY A 99 -15.78 2.08 -10.89
N ILE A 100 -16.08 0.84 -10.49
CA ILE A 100 -17.09 0.53 -9.45
C ILE A 100 -16.42 0.07 -8.15
N LEU A 101 -15.58 -0.95 -8.23
CA LEU A 101 -14.84 -1.48 -7.10
C LEU A 101 -13.43 -0.86 -7.06
N PRO A 102 -13.06 -0.10 -6.02
CA PRO A 102 -11.69 0.39 -5.91
C PRO A 102 -10.71 -0.78 -5.80
N MET A 103 -9.50 -0.62 -6.31
CA MET A 103 -8.49 -1.68 -6.35
C MET A 103 -8.09 -2.22 -4.97
N CYS A 104 -8.25 -1.41 -3.93
CA CYS A 104 -7.89 -1.77 -2.55
C CYS A 104 -9.05 -1.46 -1.60
N GLN A 105 -9.27 -2.29 -0.59
CA GLN A 105 -10.26 -2.04 0.46
C GLN A 105 -9.86 -0.86 1.37
N ASP A 106 -8.57 -0.63 1.53
CA ASP A 106 -8.05 0.57 2.19
C ASP A 106 -7.81 1.65 1.14
N THR A 107 -8.81 2.50 0.94
CA THR A 107 -8.76 3.56 -0.07
C THR A 107 -7.88 4.74 0.34
N GLY A 108 -7.36 4.71 1.57
CA GLY A 108 -6.25 5.53 2.04
C GLY A 108 -6.63 6.93 2.46
N THR A 109 -5.60 7.67 2.87
CA THR A 109 -5.65 9.11 3.14
C THR A 109 -5.29 9.88 1.88
N ALA A 110 -6.06 10.92 1.56
CA ALA A 110 -5.77 11.83 0.45
C ALA A 110 -4.63 12.79 0.82
N ILE A 111 -3.62 12.85 -0.04
CA ILE A 111 -2.48 13.76 0.07
C ILE A 111 -2.37 14.52 -1.25
N VAL A 112 -2.34 15.84 -1.17
CA VAL A 112 -2.25 16.72 -2.34
C VAL A 112 -1.08 17.66 -2.17
N MET A 113 -0.16 17.62 -3.11
CA MET A 113 0.95 18.56 -3.22
C MET A 113 0.78 19.39 -4.47
N GLY A 114 0.77 20.70 -4.35
CA GLY A 114 0.61 21.65 -5.45
C GLY A 114 1.79 22.58 -5.61
N LYS A 115 2.11 22.92 -6.87
CA LYS A 115 2.98 24.04 -7.25
C LYS A 115 2.11 25.04 -7.99
N LYS A 116 1.81 26.16 -7.32
CA LYS A 116 0.95 27.23 -7.83
C LYS A 116 1.81 28.33 -8.44
N GLY A 117 1.67 28.53 -9.72
CA GLY A 117 2.33 29.61 -10.44
C GLY A 117 1.98 30.98 -9.86
N GLN A 118 2.91 31.90 -9.81
CA GLN A 118 2.71 33.22 -9.21
C GLN A 118 1.68 34.11 -9.94
N GLN A 119 1.28 33.74 -11.15
CA GLN A 119 0.25 34.39 -11.94
C GLN A 119 -1.07 33.60 -11.96
N VAL A 120 -1.24 32.62 -11.06
CA VAL A 120 -2.49 31.86 -10.90
C VAL A 120 -3.32 32.44 -9.78
N LEU A 121 -4.52 32.84 -10.09
CA LEU A 121 -5.51 33.36 -9.15
C LEU A 121 -6.66 32.37 -9.01
N THR A 122 -7.02 32.07 -7.78
CA THR A 122 -8.12 31.16 -7.42
C THR A 122 -9.23 31.91 -6.69
N GLU A 123 -10.47 31.44 -6.81
CA GLU A 123 -11.65 32.14 -6.28
C GLU A 123 -11.78 32.08 -4.76
N GLU A 124 -11.20 31.05 -4.15
CA GLU A 124 -11.22 30.86 -2.70
C GLU A 124 -9.92 30.23 -2.24
N LYS A 125 -9.79 29.97 -0.94
CA LYS A 125 -8.67 29.25 -0.38
C LYS A 125 -8.57 27.86 -1.02
N ASP A 126 -7.41 27.53 -1.59
CA ASP A 126 -7.18 26.31 -2.39
C ASP A 126 -7.50 25.03 -1.60
N GLU A 127 -7.19 25.02 -0.30
CA GLU A 127 -7.45 23.86 0.57
C GLU A 127 -8.94 23.61 0.76
N ILE A 128 -9.82 24.62 0.63
CA ILE A 128 -11.27 24.43 0.69
C ILE A 128 -11.74 23.71 -0.56
N SER A 129 -11.36 24.20 -1.74
CA SER A 129 -11.73 23.59 -3.03
C SER A 129 -11.20 22.17 -3.16
N ILE A 130 -9.95 21.92 -2.76
CA ILE A 130 -9.35 20.57 -2.75
C ILE A 130 -10.09 19.66 -1.77
N SER A 131 -10.36 20.12 -0.53
CA SER A 131 -11.09 19.34 0.45
C SER A 131 -12.51 19.01 -0.01
N ARG A 132 -13.18 19.93 -0.72
CA ARG A 132 -14.49 19.66 -1.33
C ARG A 132 -14.40 18.50 -2.32
N GLY A 133 -13.39 18.48 -3.20
CA GLY A 133 -13.19 17.38 -4.15
C GLY A 133 -12.90 16.04 -3.47
N VAL A 134 -12.10 16.03 -2.38
CA VAL A 134 -11.89 14.83 -1.56
C VAL A 134 -13.20 14.36 -0.92
N TYR A 135 -13.94 15.27 -0.29
CA TYR A 135 -15.24 14.96 0.30
C TYR A 135 -16.19 14.34 -0.73
N ASP A 136 -16.32 14.97 -1.89
CA ASP A 136 -17.20 14.49 -2.96
C ASP A 136 -16.79 13.10 -3.47
N ALA A 137 -15.50 12.84 -3.65
CA ALA A 137 -15.02 11.54 -4.04
C ALA A 137 -15.35 10.47 -2.99
N PHE A 138 -15.02 10.69 -1.73
CA PHE A 138 -15.23 9.70 -0.68
C PHE A 138 -16.70 9.49 -0.31
N THR A 139 -17.56 10.46 -0.49
CA THR A 139 -19.00 10.34 -0.20
C THR A 139 -19.80 9.76 -1.37
N LYS A 140 -19.42 10.06 -2.63
CA LYS A 140 -20.15 9.64 -3.83
C LYS A 140 -19.67 8.32 -4.41
N LEU A 141 -18.39 7.97 -4.23
CA LEU A 141 -17.80 6.71 -4.71
C LEU A 141 -17.85 5.61 -3.63
N ASN A 142 -17.55 4.39 -4.04
CA ASN A 142 -17.54 3.21 -3.14
C ASN A 142 -16.22 3.11 -2.35
N LEU A 143 -15.76 4.23 -1.81
CA LEU A 143 -14.53 4.34 -1.03
C LEU A 143 -14.80 4.20 0.47
N ARG A 144 -13.78 3.79 1.22
CA ARG A 144 -13.86 3.61 2.67
C ARG A 144 -13.39 4.85 3.43
N TYR A 145 -14.11 5.24 4.47
CA TYR A 145 -13.65 6.29 5.40
C TYR A 145 -12.63 5.70 6.37
N SER A 146 -11.40 6.20 6.32
CA SER A 146 -10.29 5.72 7.15
C SER A 146 -9.71 6.79 8.08
N GLN A 147 -10.17 8.05 7.97
CA GLN A 147 -9.70 9.14 8.83
C GLN A 147 -10.42 9.13 10.17
N LEU A 148 -9.63 9.17 11.24
CA LEU A 148 -10.09 9.31 12.62
C LEU A 148 -9.81 10.73 13.08
N ALA A 149 -10.81 11.38 13.68
CA ALA A 149 -10.66 12.66 14.34
C ALA A 149 -10.29 12.43 15.81
N PRO A 150 -9.23 13.04 16.32
CA PRO A 150 -8.94 13.03 17.76
C PRO A 150 -9.98 13.89 18.50
N VAL A 151 -10.72 13.27 19.41
CA VAL A 151 -11.64 13.96 20.33
C VAL A 151 -10.86 14.39 21.58
N SER A 152 -9.93 13.55 22.01
CA SER A 152 -8.95 13.83 23.06
C SER A 152 -7.64 13.11 22.69
N THR A 153 -6.64 13.14 23.58
CA THR A 153 -5.40 12.36 23.40
C THR A 153 -5.68 10.86 23.30
N TRP A 154 -6.76 10.38 23.91
CA TRP A 154 -7.05 8.96 24.06
C TRP A 154 -8.30 8.50 23.32
N GLU A 155 -9.12 9.43 22.84
CA GLU A 155 -10.40 9.17 22.20
C GLU A 155 -10.38 9.64 20.75
N GLU A 156 -10.82 8.77 19.85
CA GLU A 156 -10.90 9.02 18.42
C GLU A 156 -12.28 8.67 17.88
N LYS A 157 -12.70 9.36 16.83
CA LYS A 157 -13.95 9.09 16.12
C LYS A 157 -13.74 9.15 14.61
N ASN A 158 -14.31 8.21 13.88
CA ASN A 158 -14.29 8.24 12.42
C ASN A 158 -15.00 9.50 11.90
N THR A 159 -14.37 10.22 10.98
CA THR A 159 -14.89 11.48 10.44
C THR A 159 -16.11 11.31 9.53
N GLY A 160 -16.34 10.11 8.98
CA GLY A 160 -17.45 9.81 8.09
C GLY A 160 -17.38 10.44 6.69
N ASN A 161 -16.23 11.06 6.35
CA ASN A 161 -16.02 11.74 5.07
C ASN A 161 -14.56 11.72 4.58
N ASN A 162 -13.68 11.04 5.31
CA ASN A 162 -12.25 10.93 5.05
C ASN A 162 -11.44 12.25 5.06
N LEU A 163 -11.99 13.31 5.68
CA LEU A 163 -11.25 14.56 5.94
C LEU A 163 -10.71 14.56 7.38
N PRO A 164 -9.68 15.37 7.68
CA PRO A 164 -8.95 16.26 6.77
C PRO A 164 -8.00 15.51 5.82
N ALA A 165 -7.75 16.09 4.65
CA ALA A 165 -6.67 15.69 3.75
C ALA A 165 -5.35 16.40 4.13
N GLN A 166 -4.21 15.82 3.76
CA GLN A 166 -2.93 16.56 3.79
C GLN A 166 -2.83 17.38 2.51
N ILE A 167 -2.70 18.71 2.64
CA ILE A 167 -2.62 19.62 1.49
C ILE A 167 -1.43 20.55 1.69
N GLU A 168 -0.52 20.59 0.72
CA GLU A 168 0.66 21.43 0.72
C GLU A 168 0.79 22.13 -0.64
N ILE A 169 0.75 23.47 -0.62
CA ILE A 169 0.83 24.29 -1.84
C ILE A 169 2.09 25.14 -1.78
N TYR A 170 2.91 25.06 -2.82
CA TYR A 170 4.15 25.80 -2.99
C TYR A 170 4.00 26.83 -4.11
N SER A 171 4.64 27.99 -3.95
CA SER A 171 4.75 28.97 -5.03
C SER A 171 5.70 28.45 -6.11
N ASP A 172 5.34 28.65 -7.38
CA ASP A 172 6.17 28.31 -8.54
C ASP A 172 6.45 29.57 -9.36
N THR A 173 7.75 29.84 -9.60
CA THR A 173 8.21 30.94 -10.45
C THR A 173 8.63 30.45 -11.82
N ASP A 174 8.93 29.17 -11.97
CA ASP A 174 9.41 28.60 -13.23
C ASP A 174 8.26 28.38 -14.22
N HIS A 175 7.05 28.12 -13.68
CA HIS A 175 5.80 27.99 -14.45
C HIS A 175 4.75 28.95 -13.88
N PRO A 176 4.91 30.26 -14.10
CA PRO A 176 4.12 31.27 -13.38
C PRO A 176 2.62 31.26 -13.70
N ASP A 177 2.21 30.74 -14.84
CA ASP A 177 0.85 30.67 -15.35
C ASP A 177 0.29 29.22 -15.37
N GLU A 178 0.89 28.31 -14.60
CA GLU A 178 0.41 26.94 -14.41
C GLU A 178 0.16 26.62 -12.95
N TYR A 179 -0.77 25.70 -12.71
CA TYR A 179 -1.00 25.12 -11.40
C TYR A 179 -0.84 23.61 -11.50
N ASN A 180 0.27 23.09 -10.98
CA ASN A 180 0.64 21.68 -11.05
C ASN A 180 0.32 20.95 -9.74
N PHE A 181 -0.17 19.72 -9.83
CA PHE A 181 -0.58 18.90 -8.69
C PHE A 181 0.02 17.50 -8.74
N LEU A 182 0.24 16.95 -7.56
CA LEU A 182 0.48 15.55 -7.33
C LEU A 182 -0.54 15.05 -6.29
N PHE A 183 -1.45 14.19 -6.72
CA PHE A 183 -2.43 13.53 -5.87
C PHE A 183 -1.93 12.14 -5.49
N ILE A 184 -2.04 11.79 -4.20
CA ILE A 184 -1.56 10.52 -3.64
C ILE A 184 -2.63 9.97 -2.71
N ALA A 185 -2.86 8.65 -2.73
CA ALA A 185 -3.59 7.95 -1.69
C ALA A 185 -2.68 6.92 -1.02
N LYS A 186 -2.48 7.05 0.28
CA LYS A 186 -1.70 6.08 1.08
C LYS A 186 -2.62 5.37 2.07
N GLY A 187 -2.74 4.05 1.91
CA GLY A 187 -3.37 3.19 2.89
C GLY A 187 -2.50 2.97 4.12
N GLY A 188 -3.11 2.54 5.22
CA GLY A 188 -2.40 2.31 6.48
C GLY A 188 -1.22 1.33 6.36
N GLY A 189 -1.33 0.31 5.51
CA GLY A 189 -0.23 -0.62 5.26
C GLY A 189 1.04 0.07 4.76
N SER A 190 0.93 0.89 3.71
CA SER A 190 2.06 1.64 3.14
C SER A 190 2.54 2.75 4.08
N ALA A 191 1.61 3.47 4.73
CA ALA A 191 1.95 4.54 5.67
C ALA A 191 2.79 4.01 6.84
N ASN A 192 2.44 2.82 7.37
CA ASN A 192 3.17 2.16 8.44
C ASN A 192 4.54 1.60 8.01
N LYS A 193 4.92 1.71 6.73
CA LYS A 193 6.23 1.31 6.21
C LYS A 193 7.02 2.52 5.71
N SER A 194 6.80 3.67 6.35
CA SER A 194 7.61 4.88 6.23
C SER A 194 8.39 5.08 7.52
N PHE A 195 9.70 4.95 7.45
CA PHE A 195 10.59 5.01 8.60
C PHE A 195 11.62 6.12 8.41
N LEU A 196 11.98 6.78 9.52
CA LEU A 196 13.11 7.67 9.62
C LEU A 196 14.09 7.12 10.67
N TYR A 197 15.33 6.94 10.26
CA TYR A 197 16.43 6.53 11.13
C TYR A 197 17.43 7.67 11.24
N GLN A 198 17.92 7.92 12.45
CA GLN A 198 19.03 8.84 12.68
C GLN A 198 20.30 8.02 12.89
N GLU A 199 21.17 8.07 11.91
CA GLU A 199 22.39 7.27 11.87
C GLU A 199 23.63 8.14 12.00
N THR A 200 24.78 7.50 12.07
CA THR A 200 26.08 8.17 12.11
C THR A 200 26.84 7.95 10.78
N LYS A 201 27.87 8.78 10.54
CA LYS A 201 28.74 8.63 9.37
C LYS A 201 29.33 7.21 9.24
N ALA A 202 29.42 6.42 10.31
CA ALA A 202 29.90 5.06 10.29
C ALA A 202 29.08 4.14 9.35
N VAL A 203 27.81 4.46 9.11
CA VAL A 203 26.94 3.73 8.16
C VAL A 203 27.25 4.10 6.70
N LEU A 204 27.85 5.26 6.43
CA LEU A 204 28.16 5.73 5.06
C LEU A 204 29.44 5.06 4.49
N ASN A 205 29.42 3.75 4.41
CA ASN A 205 30.35 2.98 3.60
C ASN A 205 29.61 1.75 3.04
N PRO A 206 30.01 1.20 1.89
CA PRO A 206 29.24 0.17 1.19
C PRO A 206 28.87 -1.03 2.07
N THR A 207 29.83 -1.57 2.81
CA THR A 207 29.60 -2.78 3.62
C THR A 207 28.66 -2.52 4.80
N SER A 208 28.92 -1.46 5.58
CA SER A 208 28.09 -1.14 6.75
C SER A 208 26.67 -0.75 6.34
N PHE A 209 26.55 0.01 5.25
CA PHE A 209 25.25 0.45 4.73
C PHE A 209 24.41 -0.74 4.27
N MET A 210 24.97 -1.65 3.48
CA MET A 210 24.23 -2.80 2.96
C MET A 210 23.83 -3.77 4.07
N ASN A 211 24.67 -3.99 5.09
CA ASN A 211 24.31 -4.82 6.25
C ASN A 211 23.18 -4.18 7.08
N TRP A 212 23.28 -2.88 7.35
CA TRP A 212 22.25 -2.11 8.03
C TRP A 212 20.93 -2.14 7.27
N LEU A 213 21.00 -1.95 5.94
CA LEU A 213 19.81 -1.91 5.09
C LEU A 213 19.15 -3.30 5.00
N ASP A 214 19.90 -4.39 4.88
CA ASP A 214 19.35 -5.76 4.87
C ASP A 214 18.50 -6.03 6.12
N GLU A 215 18.99 -5.62 7.30
CA GLU A 215 18.22 -5.74 8.55
C GLU A 215 16.90 -4.96 8.49
N LYS A 216 16.95 -3.71 8.00
CA LYS A 216 15.75 -2.85 7.92
C LYS A 216 14.74 -3.36 6.89
N LEU A 217 15.20 -3.82 5.73
CA LEU A 217 14.33 -4.35 4.68
C LEU A 217 13.60 -5.62 5.12
N ARG A 218 14.27 -6.52 5.85
CA ARG A 218 13.60 -7.72 6.41
C ARG A 218 12.51 -7.37 7.40
N SER A 219 12.64 -6.25 8.13
CA SER A 219 11.63 -5.78 9.06
C SER A 219 10.40 -5.16 8.37
N LEU A 220 10.48 -4.81 7.08
CA LEU A 220 9.32 -4.30 6.34
C LEU A 220 8.19 -5.33 6.27
N GLY A 221 8.54 -6.59 6.02
CA GLY A 221 7.57 -7.67 5.89
C GLY A 221 6.57 -7.43 4.75
N THR A 222 5.44 -8.13 4.80
CA THR A 222 4.46 -8.18 3.71
C THR A 222 3.16 -7.42 3.99
N SER A 223 3.02 -6.77 5.13
CA SER A 223 1.76 -6.12 5.52
C SER A 223 1.34 -4.94 4.64
N ALA A 224 2.28 -4.33 3.91
CA ALA A 224 2.01 -3.28 2.93
C ALA A 224 1.76 -3.81 1.50
N CYS A 225 1.66 -5.12 1.32
CA CYS A 225 1.33 -5.77 0.04
C CYS A 225 2.41 -5.58 -1.05
N PRO A 226 3.55 -6.29 -0.98
CA PRO A 226 4.52 -6.32 -2.07
C PRO A 226 3.94 -6.99 -3.34
N PRO A 227 4.54 -6.83 -4.53
CA PRO A 227 5.84 -6.21 -4.81
C PRO A 227 5.86 -4.71 -4.54
N TYR A 228 6.93 -4.22 -3.92
CA TYR A 228 7.08 -2.82 -3.55
C TYR A 228 7.82 -1.99 -4.61
N HIS A 229 7.47 -0.70 -4.70
CA HIS A 229 8.41 0.33 -5.15
C HIS A 229 9.13 0.83 -3.90
N LEU A 230 10.37 0.43 -3.72
CA LEU A 230 11.15 0.73 -2.53
C LEU A 230 11.88 2.07 -2.70
N VAL A 231 11.87 2.87 -1.65
CA VAL A 231 12.61 4.13 -1.60
C VAL A 231 13.56 4.14 -0.42
N VAL A 232 14.78 4.59 -0.66
CA VAL A 232 15.79 4.89 0.35
C VAL A 232 16.30 6.31 0.12
N VAL A 233 16.09 7.20 1.09
CA VAL A 233 16.63 8.57 1.05
C VAL A 233 17.74 8.69 2.08
N ILE A 234 18.93 9.09 1.63
CA ILE A 234 20.12 9.19 2.48
C ILE A 234 20.50 10.66 2.62
N GLY A 235 20.40 11.19 3.83
CA GLY A 235 20.60 12.60 4.13
C GLY A 235 19.31 13.41 4.04
N GLY A 236 19.45 14.70 4.22
CA GLY A 236 18.38 15.70 4.23
C GLY A 236 18.83 16.90 5.05
N THR A 237 18.38 18.10 4.67
CA THR A 237 18.66 19.34 5.41
C THR A 237 17.90 19.39 6.75
N SER A 238 16.82 18.60 6.85
CA SER A 238 16.09 18.32 8.11
C SER A 238 15.54 16.90 8.05
N ALA A 239 15.17 16.36 9.21
CA ALA A 239 14.51 15.06 9.32
C ALA A 239 13.18 15.03 8.57
N GLU A 240 12.39 16.09 8.69
CA GLU A 240 11.13 16.26 7.95
C GLU A 240 11.34 16.18 6.44
N TYR A 241 12.37 16.90 5.93
CA TYR A 241 12.63 16.93 4.49
C TYR A 241 13.07 15.56 3.95
N THR A 242 13.79 14.78 4.74
CA THR A 242 14.18 13.41 4.39
C THR A 242 12.95 12.51 4.17
N VAL A 243 11.98 12.58 5.07
CA VAL A 243 10.71 11.83 4.95
C VAL A 243 9.86 12.35 3.79
N LYS A 244 9.82 13.67 3.59
CA LYS A 244 9.13 14.29 2.45
C LYS A 244 9.72 13.84 1.12
N ALA A 245 11.04 13.83 0.99
CA ALA A 245 11.72 13.33 -0.19
C ALA A 245 11.41 11.85 -0.45
N ALA A 246 11.33 11.03 0.61
CA ALA A 246 10.94 9.63 0.47
C ALA A 246 9.50 9.49 -0.05
N LYS A 247 8.55 10.31 0.43
CA LYS A 247 7.18 10.34 -0.09
C LYS A 247 7.16 10.71 -1.57
N LEU A 248 7.86 11.77 -1.97
CA LEU A 248 7.95 12.20 -3.37
C LEU A 248 8.60 11.12 -4.26
N ALA A 249 9.69 10.52 -3.82
CA ALA A 249 10.37 9.45 -4.56
C ALA A 249 9.48 8.21 -4.72
N SER A 250 8.63 7.90 -3.71
CA SER A 250 7.69 6.76 -3.79
C SER A 250 6.60 6.92 -4.85
N THR A 251 6.40 8.13 -5.38
CA THR A 251 5.48 8.43 -6.46
C THR A 251 6.15 8.57 -7.82
N LYS A 252 7.47 8.31 -7.89
CA LYS A 252 8.34 8.55 -9.05
C LYS A 252 8.53 10.04 -9.41
N TYR A 253 8.08 10.96 -8.56
CA TYR A 253 8.18 12.39 -8.80
C TYR A 253 9.62 12.89 -8.91
N LEU A 254 10.56 12.18 -8.26
CA LEU A 254 11.99 12.51 -8.26
C LEU A 254 12.81 11.74 -9.31
N ASP A 255 12.16 11.03 -10.24
CA ASP A 255 12.87 10.16 -11.20
C ASP A 255 13.75 10.91 -12.19
N SER A 256 13.50 12.21 -12.41
CA SER A 256 14.29 13.08 -13.29
C SER A 256 15.41 13.85 -12.59
N LEU A 257 15.69 13.56 -11.31
CA LEU A 257 16.86 14.13 -10.63
C LEU A 257 18.16 13.74 -11.35
N PRO A 258 19.22 14.58 -11.24
CA PRO A 258 20.57 14.20 -11.67
C PRO A 258 21.00 12.85 -11.10
N THR A 259 21.89 12.14 -11.80
CA THR A 259 22.41 10.83 -11.35
C THR A 259 23.79 10.92 -10.70
N LYS A 260 24.29 12.12 -10.52
CA LYS A 260 25.57 12.40 -9.83
C LYS A 260 25.44 13.65 -8.99
N GLY A 261 26.13 13.68 -7.85
CA GLY A 261 26.24 14.86 -7.01
C GLY A 261 27.26 15.85 -7.54
N ASP A 262 27.14 17.10 -7.10
CA ASP A 262 28.09 18.19 -7.39
C ASP A 262 28.32 19.01 -6.12
N ALA A 263 29.58 19.16 -5.75
CA ALA A 263 29.98 19.90 -4.55
C ALA A 263 29.68 21.41 -4.63
N LYS A 264 29.56 21.97 -5.83
CA LYS A 264 29.29 23.41 -6.02
C LYS A 264 27.83 23.74 -5.84
N THR A 265 26.95 22.89 -6.39
CA THR A 265 25.50 23.10 -6.33
C THR A 265 24.86 22.44 -5.09
N GLY A 266 25.50 21.40 -4.52
CA GLY A 266 24.99 20.73 -3.35
C GLY A 266 23.62 20.07 -3.52
N HIS A 267 23.19 19.83 -4.78
CA HIS A 267 21.87 19.27 -5.08
C HIS A 267 21.75 17.79 -4.71
N GLY A 268 20.50 17.33 -4.57
CA GLY A 268 20.16 15.91 -4.47
C GLY A 268 20.32 15.18 -5.80
N PHE A 269 20.61 13.89 -5.74
CA PHE A 269 20.74 13.04 -6.92
C PHE A 269 20.24 11.61 -6.65
N ARG A 270 19.94 10.89 -7.74
CA ARG A 270 19.65 9.45 -7.69
C ARG A 270 20.91 8.64 -7.91
N ASP A 271 21.14 7.66 -7.05
CA ASP A 271 22.27 6.73 -7.18
C ASP A 271 21.81 5.44 -7.87
N LEU A 272 21.87 5.43 -9.20
CA LEU A 272 21.36 4.33 -10.02
C LEU A 272 22.13 3.02 -9.84
N GLU A 273 23.41 3.06 -9.47
CA GLU A 273 24.18 1.84 -9.20
C GLU A 273 23.77 1.23 -7.86
N LEU A 274 23.63 2.05 -6.83
CA LEU A 274 23.14 1.58 -5.54
C LEU A 274 21.69 1.07 -5.61
N GLU A 275 20.84 1.66 -6.47
CA GLU A 275 19.48 1.14 -6.75
C GLU A 275 19.52 -0.32 -7.25
N LYS A 276 20.42 -0.65 -8.17
CA LYS A 276 20.61 -2.01 -8.69
C LYS A 276 21.11 -2.98 -7.61
N GLU A 277 22.06 -2.55 -6.80
CA GLU A 277 22.60 -3.36 -5.70
C GLU A 277 21.53 -3.68 -4.65
N ILE A 278 20.73 -2.67 -4.28
CA ILE A 278 19.62 -2.85 -3.32
C ILE A 278 18.52 -3.73 -3.92
N LEU A 279 18.17 -3.57 -5.20
CA LEU A 279 17.20 -4.43 -5.85
C LEU A 279 17.64 -5.90 -5.79
N LYS A 280 18.92 -6.19 -6.08
CA LYS A 280 19.49 -7.52 -5.97
C LYS A 280 19.46 -8.05 -4.52
N LEU A 281 19.71 -7.17 -3.53
CA LEU A 281 19.56 -7.53 -2.12
C LEU A 281 18.13 -7.96 -1.81
N THR A 282 17.11 -7.20 -2.26
CA THR A 282 15.70 -7.52 -2.02
C THR A 282 15.29 -8.85 -2.65
N GLN A 283 15.82 -9.19 -3.81
CA GLN A 283 15.58 -10.48 -4.48
C GLN A 283 16.09 -11.67 -3.67
N ASN A 284 17.17 -11.49 -2.91
CA ASN A 284 17.78 -12.53 -2.08
C ASN A 284 17.11 -12.71 -0.70
N ILE A 285 16.16 -11.83 -0.32
CA ILE A 285 15.43 -11.97 0.95
C ILE A 285 14.54 -13.23 0.94
N GLY A 286 14.01 -13.63 -0.22
CA GLY A 286 13.21 -14.83 -0.37
C GLY A 286 11.73 -14.68 0.00
N ILE A 287 11.27 -13.47 0.39
CA ILE A 287 9.86 -13.18 0.66
C ILE A 287 9.04 -13.20 -0.64
N GLY A 288 9.62 -12.71 -1.73
CA GLY A 288 8.95 -12.58 -3.01
C GLY A 288 7.74 -11.65 -2.98
N ALA A 289 6.83 -11.86 -3.91
CA ALA A 289 5.53 -11.19 -3.96
C ALA A 289 4.58 -11.81 -2.90
N GLN A 290 4.93 -11.70 -1.62
CA GLN A 290 4.24 -12.08 -0.39
C GLN A 290 4.48 -13.53 0.10
N PHE A 291 4.58 -14.56 -0.76
CA PHE A 291 4.54 -15.96 -0.34
C PHE A 291 5.72 -16.80 -0.84
N GLY A 292 6.89 -16.18 -0.99
CA GLY A 292 8.12 -16.82 -1.45
C GLY A 292 8.43 -16.55 -2.91
N GLY A 293 9.68 -16.21 -3.16
CA GLY A 293 10.21 -15.87 -4.47
C GLY A 293 11.19 -14.71 -4.42
N LYS A 294 11.41 -14.04 -5.55
CA LYS A 294 12.36 -12.94 -5.66
C LYS A 294 11.71 -11.54 -5.77
N TYR A 295 10.43 -11.47 -6.07
CA TYR A 295 9.75 -10.20 -6.36
C TYR A 295 9.23 -9.48 -5.12
N PHE A 296 10.09 -9.29 -4.11
CA PHE A 296 9.76 -8.44 -2.97
C PHE A 296 9.60 -6.97 -3.37
N CYS A 297 10.44 -6.53 -4.34
CA CYS A 297 10.34 -5.21 -4.93
C CYS A 297 10.28 -5.29 -6.46
N HIS A 298 9.53 -4.37 -7.08
CA HIS A 298 9.57 -4.12 -8.51
C HIS A 298 10.84 -3.36 -8.89
N ASP A 299 11.12 -2.32 -8.12
CA ASP A 299 12.23 -1.40 -8.33
C ASP A 299 12.62 -0.71 -7.02
N VAL A 300 13.74 0.00 -7.08
CA VAL A 300 14.30 0.75 -5.96
C VAL A 300 14.63 2.16 -6.44
N ARG A 301 14.43 3.14 -5.57
CA ARG A 301 14.92 4.51 -5.75
C ARG A 301 15.80 4.89 -4.58
N VAL A 302 17.01 5.32 -4.89
CA VAL A 302 17.96 5.84 -3.91
C VAL A 302 18.17 7.32 -4.19
N VAL A 303 17.75 8.16 -3.26
CA VAL A 303 17.95 9.61 -3.33
C VAL A 303 18.98 10.02 -2.29
N ARG A 304 20.07 10.64 -2.74
CA ARG A 304 21.12 11.18 -1.87
C ARG A 304 20.94 12.70 -1.78
N LEU A 305 20.77 13.20 -0.55
CA LEU A 305 20.55 14.61 -0.28
C LEU A 305 21.74 15.21 0.50
N PRO A 306 21.99 16.51 0.39
CA PRO A 306 22.90 17.22 1.30
C PRO A 306 22.37 17.10 2.74
N ARG A 307 23.26 17.19 3.72
CA ARG A 307 22.93 17.04 5.13
C ARG A 307 23.78 17.94 6.01
N HIS A 308 23.32 18.17 7.24
CA HIS A 308 24.17 18.71 8.28
C HIS A 308 25.29 17.69 8.60
N GLY A 309 26.53 18.16 8.79
CA GLY A 309 27.70 17.28 8.99
C GLY A 309 27.58 16.34 10.21
N ALA A 310 26.86 16.77 11.24
CA ALA A 310 26.68 16.02 12.49
C ALA A 310 25.41 15.12 12.49
N SER A 311 24.59 15.11 11.44
CA SER A 311 23.40 14.29 11.35
C SER A 311 23.39 13.45 10.07
N LEU A 312 22.81 12.25 10.14
CA LEU A 312 22.59 11.38 8.99
C LEU A 312 21.19 10.78 9.07
N PRO A 313 20.16 11.55 8.70
CA PRO A 313 18.84 10.98 8.56
C PRO A 313 18.80 10.06 7.35
N ILE A 314 18.19 8.88 7.50
CA ILE A 314 17.92 7.93 6.42
C ILE A 314 16.44 7.56 6.49
N ALA A 315 15.71 7.78 5.40
CA ALA A 315 14.32 7.36 5.31
C ALA A 315 14.18 6.13 4.40
N ILE A 316 13.33 5.20 4.82
CA ILE A 316 12.89 4.06 4.02
C ILE A 316 11.38 4.17 3.88
N ALA A 317 10.87 4.09 2.66
CA ALA A 317 9.45 4.11 2.37
C ALA A 317 9.10 3.18 1.23
N VAL A 318 7.83 2.79 1.12
CA VAL A 318 7.34 1.96 0.02
C VAL A 318 6.08 2.54 -0.61
N SER A 319 5.93 2.35 -1.92
CA SER A 319 4.63 2.28 -2.57
C SER A 319 4.27 0.80 -2.77
N CYS A 320 3.03 0.44 -2.47
CA CYS A 320 2.59 -0.95 -2.50
C CYS A 320 2.06 -1.37 -3.88
N SER A 321 1.58 -2.59 -3.98
CA SER A 321 0.97 -3.12 -5.21
C SER A 321 -0.25 -2.33 -5.72
N ALA A 322 -0.82 -1.44 -4.92
CA ALA A 322 -1.88 -0.53 -5.36
C ALA A 322 -1.37 0.78 -5.98
N ASP A 323 -0.13 1.14 -5.80
CA ASP A 323 0.64 2.26 -6.42
C ASP A 323 -0.18 3.50 -6.85
N ARG A 324 -0.85 4.14 -5.87
CA ARG A 324 -1.91 5.15 -6.10
C ARG A 324 -1.38 6.58 -6.05
N GLN A 325 -1.02 7.11 -7.21
CA GLN A 325 -0.69 8.52 -7.40
C GLN A 325 -0.97 8.95 -8.84
N VAL A 326 -1.23 10.24 -9.03
CA VAL A 326 -1.47 10.85 -10.34
C VAL A 326 -1.02 12.30 -10.34
N LYS A 327 -0.41 12.74 -11.43
CA LYS A 327 -0.13 14.15 -11.68
C LYS A 327 -1.31 14.84 -12.34
N ALA A 328 -1.45 16.14 -12.11
CA ALA A 328 -2.42 16.95 -12.81
C ALA A 328 -1.88 18.37 -12.99
N LYS A 329 -2.46 19.12 -13.92
CA LYS A 329 -2.15 20.52 -14.12
C LYS A 329 -3.34 21.31 -14.64
N ILE A 330 -3.34 22.59 -14.31
CA ILE A 330 -4.28 23.57 -14.85
C ILE A 330 -3.45 24.66 -15.51
N ASN A 331 -3.76 24.99 -16.76
CA ASN A 331 -3.18 26.08 -17.50
C ASN A 331 -4.24 26.76 -18.37
N LYS A 332 -3.87 27.69 -19.23
CA LYS A 332 -4.79 28.43 -20.11
C LYS A 332 -5.63 27.56 -21.03
N ASP A 333 -5.18 26.33 -21.34
CA ASP A 333 -5.84 25.42 -22.27
C ASP A 333 -6.83 24.48 -21.55
N GLY A 334 -6.86 24.48 -20.21
CA GLY A 334 -7.81 23.71 -19.43
C GLY A 334 -7.22 22.99 -18.22
N VAL A 335 -7.95 22.00 -17.75
CA VAL A 335 -7.68 21.13 -16.61
C VAL A 335 -7.27 19.76 -17.12
N PHE A 336 -6.08 19.31 -16.79
CA PHE A 336 -5.49 18.08 -17.29
C PHE A 336 -5.08 17.15 -16.15
N ILE A 337 -5.18 15.85 -16.40
CA ILE A 337 -4.73 14.80 -15.50
C ILE A 337 -3.85 13.79 -16.25
N GLU A 338 -2.86 13.23 -15.56
CA GLU A 338 -2.01 12.14 -16.07
C GLU A 338 -2.87 11.01 -16.64
N LYS A 339 -2.49 10.51 -17.80
CA LYS A 339 -3.16 9.42 -18.47
C LYS A 339 -2.75 8.10 -17.81
N LEU A 340 -3.64 7.53 -16.99
CA LEU A 340 -3.48 6.18 -16.44
C LEU A 340 -4.06 5.13 -17.39
N GLU A 341 -3.72 3.86 -17.16
CA GLU A 341 -4.21 2.74 -17.97
C GLU A 341 -5.66 2.37 -17.60
N THR A 342 -6.55 2.47 -18.54
CA THR A 342 -7.98 2.20 -18.38
C THR A 342 -8.41 0.85 -18.93
N GLU A 343 -7.56 0.18 -19.72
CA GLU A 343 -7.83 -1.10 -20.37
C GLU A 343 -6.74 -2.15 -20.05
N PRO A 344 -6.52 -2.48 -18.76
CA PRO A 344 -5.39 -3.32 -18.36
C PRO A 344 -5.52 -4.80 -18.75
N ALA A 345 -6.61 -5.22 -19.38
CA ALA A 345 -6.84 -6.60 -19.78
C ALA A 345 -5.71 -7.16 -20.68
N HIS A 346 -5.07 -6.31 -21.49
CA HIS A 346 -3.99 -6.74 -22.38
C HIS A 346 -2.68 -7.13 -21.67
N TYR A 347 -2.54 -6.81 -20.37
CA TYR A 347 -1.44 -7.28 -19.53
C TYR A 347 -1.67 -8.69 -18.97
N LEU A 348 -2.92 -9.18 -19.00
CA LEU A 348 -3.22 -10.54 -18.58
C LEU A 348 -2.62 -11.57 -19.55
N PRO A 349 -2.16 -12.72 -19.06
CA PRO A 349 -1.71 -13.79 -19.94
C PRO A 349 -2.89 -14.27 -20.80
N ALA A 350 -2.60 -14.66 -22.07
CA ALA A 350 -3.57 -15.33 -22.92
C ALA A 350 -4.08 -16.58 -22.18
N ALA A 351 -5.40 -16.76 -22.14
CA ALA A 351 -6.08 -17.74 -21.31
C ALA A 351 -5.58 -19.19 -21.55
N THR A 352 -4.66 -19.62 -20.70
CA THR A 352 -4.44 -21.04 -20.40
C THR A 352 -4.11 -21.11 -18.90
N ASN A 353 -5.10 -21.51 -18.12
CA ASN A 353 -4.97 -21.74 -16.67
C ASN A 353 -4.04 -22.94 -16.35
N GLU A 354 -3.45 -23.58 -17.33
CA GLU A 354 -2.69 -24.81 -17.16
C GLU A 354 -1.24 -24.59 -16.69
N ASP A 355 -0.69 -23.36 -16.78
CA ASP A 355 0.70 -23.05 -16.44
C ASP A 355 0.91 -22.25 -15.13
N LEU A 356 -0.13 -21.92 -14.38
CA LEU A 356 -0.01 -21.28 -13.06
C LEU A 356 0.24 -22.31 -11.95
N ASP A 357 1.16 -23.16 -12.16
CA ASP A 357 1.50 -24.42 -11.57
C ASP A 357 1.50 -24.57 -10.06
N GLY A 358 0.95 -25.65 -9.67
CA GLY A 358 0.93 -26.32 -8.38
C GLY A 358 -0.43 -26.97 -8.19
N PRO A 359 -0.54 -28.11 -7.51
CA PRO A 359 -1.82 -28.76 -7.29
C PRO A 359 -2.76 -27.80 -6.55
N GLU A 360 -3.96 -27.59 -7.10
CA GLU A 360 -5.03 -26.85 -6.41
C GLU A 360 -5.53 -27.65 -5.24
N ILE A 361 -5.15 -27.27 -4.04
CA ILE A 361 -5.59 -27.90 -2.81
C ILE A 361 -6.86 -27.17 -2.35
N LYS A 362 -7.99 -27.84 -2.52
CA LYS A 362 -9.30 -27.32 -2.11
C LYS A 362 -9.57 -27.68 -0.65
N ILE A 363 -9.95 -26.69 0.13
CA ILE A 363 -10.35 -26.83 1.53
C ILE A 363 -11.82 -26.47 1.65
N ASP A 364 -12.63 -27.44 2.06
CA ASP A 364 -14.05 -27.26 2.33
C ASP A 364 -14.25 -26.77 3.77
N LEU A 365 -14.56 -25.48 3.92
CA LEU A 365 -14.81 -24.85 5.22
C LEU A 365 -16.19 -25.21 5.82
N THR A 366 -17.03 -25.97 5.13
CA THR A 366 -18.29 -26.48 5.67
C THR A 366 -18.08 -27.77 6.49
N ALA A 367 -16.91 -28.40 6.37
CA ALA A 367 -16.54 -29.56 7.17
C ALA A 367 -16.33 -29.20 8.67
N LYS A 368 -16.25 -30.20 9.52
CA LYS A 368 -15.92 -29.97 10.95
C LYS A 368 -14.51 -29.38 11.07
N MET A 369 -14.30 -28.46 12.01
CA MET A 369 -13.00 -27.83 12.25
C MET A 369 -11.87 -28.87 12.41
N ALA A 370 -12.08 -29.95 13.10
CA ALA A 370 -11.08 -31.02 13.28
C ALA A 370 -10.64 -31.65 11.94
N ASP A 371 -11.57 -31.82 11.00
CA ASP A 371 -11.28 -32.41 9.68
C ASP A 371 -10.50 -31.41 8.82
N ILE A 372 -10.85 -30.12 8.88
CA ILE A 372 -10.14 -29.03 8.18
C ILE A 372 -8.70 -28.93 8.68
N LEU A 373 -8.49 -28.92 10.00
CA LEU A 373 -7.15 -28.89 10.61
C LEU A 373 -6.31 -30.09 10.20
N ALA A 374 -6.91 -31.30 10.24
CA ALA A 374 -6.25 -32.54 9.81
C ALA A 374 -5.87 -32.52 8.32
N GLN A 375 -6.68 -31.87 7.48
CA GLN A 375 -6.35 -31.70 6.06
C GLN A 375 -5.19 -30.72 5.89
N LEU A 376 -5.23 -29.55 6.53
CA LEU A 376 -4.18 -28.54 6.45
C LEU A 376 -2.83 -29.06 6.98
N SER A 377 -2.84 -29.88 8.02
CA SER A 377 -1.64 -30.47 8.63
C SER A 377 -0.79 -31.36 7.69
N LYS A 378 -1.37 -31.79 6.56
CA LYS A 378 -0.69 -32.59 5.54
C LYS A 378 0.26 -31.77 4.66
N TYR A 379 0.13 -30.44 4.67
CA TYR A 379 0.82 -29.56 3.73
C TYR A 379 1.84 -28.66 4.45
N PRO A 380 3.00 -28.42 3.85
CA PRO A 380 4.02 -27.53 4.42
C PRO A 380 3.63 -26.06 4.27
N VAL A 381 4.31 -25.18 5.00
CA VAL A 381 4.24 -23.73 4.79
C VAL A 381 4.55 -23.35 3.34
N LYS A 382 4.01 -22.25 2.85
CA LYS A 382 3.97 -21.74 1.46
C LYS A 382 3.02 -22.50 0.53
N THR A 383 2.36 -23.54 0.98
CA THR A 383 1.36 -24.24 0.16
C THR A 383 0.17 -23.33 -0.09
N ARG A 384 -0.21 -23.19 -1.36
CA ARG A 384 -1.43 -22.51 -1.79
C ARG A 384 -2.65 -23.41 -1.57
N VAL A 385 -3.72 -22.85 -1.02
CA VAL A 385 -4.99 -23.51 -0.82
C VAL A 385 -6.14 -22.63 -1.35
N LEU A 386 -7.22 -23.25 -1.78
CA LEU A 386 -8.46 -22.58 -2.20
C LEU A 386 -9.55 -22.92 -1.18
N LEU A 387 -10.06 -21.88 -0.51
CA LEU A 387 -11.05 -22.00 0.54
C LEU A 387 -12.46 -21.85 -0.04
N THR A 388 -13.38 -22.73 0.30
CA THR A 388 -14.80 -22.63 -0.07
C THR A 388 -15.67 -22.91 1.15
N GLY A 389 -16.64 -22.04 1.42
CA GLY A 389 -17.55 -22.10 2.55
C GLY A 389 -17.55 -20.84 3.40
N THR A 390 -17.80 -20.98 4.69
CA THR A 390 -17.99 -19.85 5.61
C THR A 390 -16.68 -19.38 6.23
N LEU A 391 -16.46 -18.05 6.20
CA LEU A 391 -15.46 -17.36 7.02
C LEU A 391 -16.16 -16.38 7.97
N VAL A 392 -15.63 -16.24 9.17
CA VAL A 392 -16.02 -15.19 10.12
C VAL A 392 -15.01 -14.06 10.03
N VAL A 393 -15.48 -12.86 9.76
CA VAL A 393 -14.64 -11.65 9.68
C VAL A 393 -14.67 -10.94 11.02
N ALA A 394 -13.52 -10.78 11.66
CA ALA A 394 -13.38 -10.05 12.90
C ALA A 394 -11.98 -9.42 12.98
N ARG A 395 -11.89 -8.21 13.48
CA ARG A 395 -10.62 -7.50 13.64
C ARG A 395 -10.59 -6.65 14.92
N ASP A 396 -9.82 -5.60 15.00
CA ASP A 396 -9.39 -4.90 16.20
C ASP A 396 -10.48 -4.72 17.28
N LEU A 397 -11.56 -3.98 16.99
CA LEU A 397 -12.61 -3.71 17.98
C LEU A 397 -13.39 -4.96 18.36
N ALA A 398 -13.71 -5.83 17.41
CA ALA A 398 -14.37 -7.09 17.67
C ALA A 398 -13.51 -8.01 18.55
N HIS A 399 -12.20 -8.12 18.29
CA HIS A 399 -11.28 -8.89 19.13
C HIS A 399 -11.21 -8.33 20.56
N ALA A 400 -11.17 -7.00 20.71
CA ALA A 400 -11.19 -6.37 22.03
C ALA A 400 -12.48 -6.73 22.80
N LYS A 401 -13.65 -6.65 22.16
CA LYS A 401 -14.94 -7.04 22.76
C LYS A 401 -14.99 -8.51 23.16
N ILE A 402 -14.50 -9.38 22.30
CA ILE A 402 -14.46 -10.82 22.58
C ILE A 402 -13.49 -11.14 23.72
N LYS A 403 -12.36 -10.41 23.80
CA LYS A 403 -11.46 -10.52 24.95
C LYS A 403 -12.13 -10.10 26.26
N GLU A 404 -12.87 -8.99 26.28
CA GLU A 404 -13.65 -8.54 27.45
C GLU A 404 -14.65 -9.63 27.93
N LEU A 405 -15.29 -10.37 26.99
CA LEU A 405 -16.15 -11.51 27.35
C LEU A 405 -15.35 -12.60 28.06
N LEU A 406 -14.23 -13.02 27.49
CA LEU A 406 -13.38 -14.05 28.11
C LEU A 406 -12.84 -13.63 29.47
N ASP A 407 -12.36 -12.39 29.60
CA ASP A 407 -11.84 -11.85 30.86
C ASP A 407 -12.93 -11.76 31.93
N SER A 408 -14.21 -11.63 31.55
CA SER A 408 -15.38 -11.67 32.46
C SER A 408 -15.85 -13.09 32.79
N GLY A 409 -15.12 -14.12 32.33
CA GLY A 409 -15.46 -15.55 32.58
C GLY A 409 -16.55 -16.09 31.68
N LYS A 410 -16.97 -15.38 30.65
CA LYS A 410 -17.93 -15.87 29.64
C LYS A 410 -17.23 -16.72 28.59
N PRO A 411 -17.91 -17.69 27.99
CA PRO A 411 -17.32 -18.57 26.96
C PRO A 411 -17.02 -17.77 25.68
N LEU A 412 -16.04 -18.25 24.91
CA LEU A 412 -15.77 -17.77 23.58
C LEU A 412 -17.00 -18.01 22.66
N PRO A 413 -17.39 -17.05 21.81
CA PRO A 413 -18.47 -17.24 20.86
C PRO A 413 -18.27 -18.46 19.96
N GLU A 414 -19.32 -19.24 19.75
CA GLU A 414 -19.28 -20.50 19.00
C GLU A 414 -18.82 -20.32 17.55
N TYR A 415 -19.12 -19.17 16.95
CA TYR A 415 -18.67 -18.89 15.58
C TYR A 415 -17.14 -18.82 15.45
N LEU A 416 -16.40 -18.45 16.50
CA LEU A 416 -14.94 -18.47 16.51
C LEU A 416 -14.36 -19.88 16.70
N LYS A 417 -15.14 -20.82 17.25
CA LYS A 417 -14.74 -22.23 17.38
C LYS A 417 -14.99 -23.02 16.11
N ASN A 418 -16.08 -22.68 15.42
CA ASN A 418 -16.58 -23.47 14.29
C ASN A 418 -16.11 -22.99 12.93
N HIS A 419 -15.56 -21.77 12.82
CA HIS A 419 -15.16 -21.18 11.55
C HIS A 419 -13.74 -20.60 11.59
N ALA A 420 -13.11 -20.58 10.43
CA ALA A 420 -11.88 -19.82 10.23
C ALA A 420 -12.15 -18.30 10.35
N VAL A 421 -11.23 -17.57 10.97
CA VAL A 421 -11.38 -16.14 11.25
C VAL A 421 -10.53 -15.33 10.29
N TYR A 422 -11.18 -14.45 9.52
CA TYR A 422 -10.54 -13.57 8.57
C TYR A 422 -10.42 -12.15 9.13
N TYR A 423 -9.20 -11.68 9.30
CA TYR A 423 -8.93 -10.30 9.71
C TYR A 423 -8.98 -9.40 8.49
N ALA A 424 -10.13 -8.81 8.27
CA ALA A 424 -10.40 -8.07 7.05
C ALA A 424 -11.48 -7.00 7.25
N GLY A 425 -11.72 -6.22 6.21
CA GLY A 425 -12.82 -5.27 6.18
C GLY A 425 -13.04 -4.74 4.77
N PRO A 426 -14.30 -4.52 4.36
CA PRO A 426 -14.65 -4.03 3.04
C PRO A 426 -14.49 -2.51 2.90
N ALA A 427 -14.43 -2.04 1.65
CA ALA A 427 -14.90 -0.71 1.27
C ALA A 427 -16.43 -0.71 1.18
N LYS A 428 -17.06 0.43 0.81
CA LYS A 428 -18.52 0.48 0.66
C LYS A 428 -19.01 -0.51 -0.39
N THR A 429 -20.11 -1.15 -0.10
CA THR A 429 -20.75 -2.11 -1.02
C THR A 429 -21.55 -1.36 -2.08
N PRO A 430 -21.23 -1.51 -3.38
CA PRO A 430 -22.04 -0.96 -4.44
C PRO A 430 -23.41 -1.63 -4.56
N ALA A 431 -24.38 -0.92 -5.11
CA ALA A 431 -25.70 -1.51 -5.36
C ALA A 431 -25.59 -2.73 -6.30
N GLY A 432 -26.22 -3.84 -5.94
CA GLY A 432 -26.22 -5.08 -6.70
C GLY A 432 -24.97 -5.99 -6.52
N TYR A 433 -24.02 -5.58 -5.68
CA TYR A 433 -22.86 -6.40 -5.34
C TYR A 433 -23.04 -7.09 -3.97
N ALA A 434 -22.42 -8.25 -3.81
CA ALA A 434 -22.39 -8.93 -2.51
C ALA A 434 -21.54 -8.19 -1.48
N SER A 435 -20.50 -7.50 -1.94
CA SER A 435 -19.56 -6.73 -1.12
C SER A 435 -18.90 -5.60 -1.91
N GLY A 436 -18.42 -4.59 -1.22
CA GLY A 436 -17.38 -3.68 -1.74
C GLY A 436 -16.03 -4.38 -1.79
N SER A 437 -15.01 -3.71 -2.32
CA SER A 437 -13.64 -4.26 -2.33
C SER A 437 -13.25 -4.74 -0.95
N PHE A 438 -12.85 -6.01 -0.84
CA PHE A 438 -12.69 -6.72 0.42
C PHE A 438 -11.30 -7.34 0.50
N GLY A 439 -10.51 -6.94 1.47
CA GLY A 439 -9.16 -7.45 1.57
C GLY A 439 -8.67 -7.57 3.01
N PRO A 440 -7.54 -8.30 3.19
CA PRO A 440 -7.00 -8.57 4.51
C PRO A 440 -6.42 -7.32 5.17
N THR A 441 -6.54 -7.26 6.50
CA THR A 441 -5.80 -6.30 7.33
C THR A 441 -4.51 -6.93 7.88
N THR A 442 -3.64 -6.10 8.48
CA THR A 442 -2.38 -6.53 9.08
C THR A 442 -2.62 -7.45 10.27
N ALA A 443 -2.13 -8.68 10.18
CA ALA A 443 -2.34 -9.72 11.17
C ALA A 443 -1.75 -9.41 12.55
N GLY A 444 -0.56 -8.83 12.59
CA GLY A 444 0.19 -8.56 13.82
C GLY A 444 -0.55 -7.71 14.86
N ARG A 445 -1.59 -6.95 14.45
CA ARG A 445 -2.40 -6.18 15.38
C ARG A 445 -3.24 -7.06 16.32
N MET A 446 -3.55 -8.29 15.92
CA MET A 446 -4.31 -9.26 16.69
C MET A 446 -3.46 -10.29 17.43
N ASP A 447 -2.13 -10.20 17.37
CA ASP A 447 -1.23 -11.20 17.95
C ASP A 447 -1.46 -11.44 19.44
N SER A 448 -1.74 -10.38 20.20
CA SER A 448 -1.99 -10.45 21.65
C SER A 448 -3.23 -11.23 22.06
N TYR A 449 -4.15 -11.49 21.14
CA TYR A 449 -5.39 -12.24 21.43
C TYR A 449 -5.27 -13.74 21.13
N VAL A 450 -4.30 -14.14 20.30
CA VAL A 450 -4.25 -15.47 19.68
C VAL A 450 -4.14 -16.58 20.70
N GLU A 451 -3.21 -16.51 21.65
CA GLU A 451 -3.01 -17.58 22.62
C GLU A 451 -4.25 -17.80 23.49
N GLN A 452 -4.88 -16.72 23.97
CA GLN A 452 -6.07 -16.80 24.79
C GLN A 452 -7.27 -17.40 24.02
N PHE A 453 -7.46 -16.99 22.76
CA PHE A 453 -8.56 -17.48 21.94
C PHE A 453 -8.36 -18.95 21.55
N GLN A 454 -7.14 -19.35 21.19
CA GLN A 454 -6.82 -20.75 20.88
C GLN A 454 -6.91 -21.65 22.11
N ALA A 455 -6.50 -21.17 23.28
CA ALA A 455 -6.68 -21.89 24.55
C ALA A 455 -8.14 -22.14 24.88
N ALA A 456 -9.05 -21.24 24.48
CA ALA A 456 -10.50 -21.39 24.61
C ALA A 456 -11.15 -22.21 23.47
N GLY A 457 -10.34 -22.79 22.56
CA GLY A 457 -10.77 -23.66 21.47
C GLY A 457 -11.28 -22.94 20.22
N GLY A 458 -10.99 -21.64 20.05
CA GLY A 458 -11.40 -20.88 18.87
C GLY A 458 -10.25 -20.22 18.12
N SER A 459 -10.56 -19.58 17.01
CA SER A 459 -9.57 -18.95 16.12
C SER A 459 -8.41 -19.89 15.73
N LEU A 460 -8.70 -21.19 15.59
CA LEU A 460 -7.70 -22.20 15.24
C LEU A 460 -7.18 -22.03 13.80
N ILE A 461 -7.97 -21.42 12.93
CA ILE A 461 -7.56 -21.01 11.59
C ILE A 461 -7.73 -19.50 11.48
N MET A 462 -6.63 -18.79 11.31
CA MET A 462 -6.60 -17.35 11.14
C MET A 462 -6.19 -17.02 9.72
N LEU A 463 -6.86 -16.07 9.07
CA LEU A 463 -6.59 -15.59 7.72
C LEU A 463 -6.36 -14.08 7.74
N ALA A 464 -5.23 -13.60 7.24
CA ALA A 464 -4.90 -12.17 7.20
C ALA A 464 -3.68 -11.92 6.30
N LYS A 465 -3.08 -10.73 6.36
CA LYS A 465 -1.80 -10.43 5.68
C LYS A 465 -0.71 -10.01 6.67
N GLY A 466 0.53 -10.21 6.27
CA GLY A 466 1.70 -9.76 7.02
C GLY A 466 2.27 -10.80 7.97
N ASN A 467 3.40 -10.43 8.56
CA ASN A 467 4.13 -11.28 9.48
C ASN A 467 3.43 -11.32 10.85
N ARG A 468 3.65 -12.42 11.58
CA ARG A 468 3.18 -12.58 12.96
C ARG A 468 4.38 -12.63 13.94
N SER A 469 4.10 -12.44 15.23
CA SER A 469 5.09 -12.63 16.30
C SER A 469 5.38 -14.12 16.53
N GLN A 470 6.51 -14.43 17.20
CA GLN A 470 6.85 -15.81 17.58
C GLN A 470 5.77 -16.42 18.47
N ALA A 471 5.16 -15.63 19.35
CA ALA A 471 4.09 -16.09 20.24
C ALA A 471 2.91 -16.73 19.49
N VAL A 472 2.61 -16.25 18.27
CA VAL A 472 1.56 -16.85 17.42
C VAL A 472 1.98 -18.21 16.88
N ALA A 473 3.23 -18.37 16.45
CA ALA A 473 3.75 -19.68 16.02
C ALA A 473 3.76 -20.69 17.17
N ASP A 474 4.14 -20.23 18.36
CA ASP A 474 4.13 -21.06 19.57
C ASP A 474 2.70 -21.48 19.97
N ALA A 475 1.73 -20.55 19.87
CA ALA A 475 0.32 -20.86 20.11
C ALA A 475 -0.23 -21.86 19.09
N CYS A 476 0.06 -21.67 17.80
CA CYS A 476 -0.34 -22.62 16.74
C CYS A 476 0.23 -24.02 17.02
N LYS A 477 1.49 -24.12 17.42
CA LYS A 477 2.11 -25.39 17.82
C LYS A 477 1.44 -26.02 19.03
N LYS A 478 1.10 -25.21 20.05
CA LYS A 478 0.53 -25.68 21.32
C LYS A 478 -0.91 -26.15 21.17
N TYR A 479 -1.69 -25.47 20.36
CA TYR A 479 -3.15 -25.70 20.24
C TYR A 479 -3.58 -26.30 18.90
N GLY A 480 -2.64 -26.60 18.00
CA GLY A 480 -2.92 -27.17 16.68
C GLY A 480 -3.52 -26.17 15.68
N GLY A 481 -3.19 -24.89 15.81
CA GLY A 481 -3.73 -23.84 14.97
C GLY A 481 -2.91 -23.57 13.70
N PHE A 482 -3.49 -22.74 12.82
CA PHE A 482 -2.87 -22.31 11.55
C PHE A 482 -3.03 -20.81 11.35
N TYR A 483 -2.02 -20.19 10.73
CA TYR A 483 -2.15 -18.88 10.13
C TYR A 483 -2.01 -19.02 8.62
N LEU A 484 -3.05 -18.60 7.91
CA LEU A 484 -3.11 -18.56 6.46
C LEU A 484 -2.91 -17.11 5.99
N GLY A 485 -2.03 -16.92 5.01
CA GLY A 485 -1.83 -15.64 4.36
C GLY A 485 -2.88 -15.41 3.27
N SER A 486 -3.67 -14.36 3.37
CA SER A 486 -4.49 -13.85 2.28
C SER A 486 -3.66 -12.87 1.45
N ILE A 487 -3.85 -12.87 0.12
CA ILE A 487 -3.14 -11.94 -0.76
C ILE A 487 -3.55 -10.51 -0.42
N GLY A 488 -2.57 -9.67 -0.12
CA GLY A 488 -2.78 -8.24 0.02
C GLY A 488 -2.69 -7.55 -1.34
N GLY A 489 -3.66 -6.68 -1.65
CA GLY A 489 -3.72 -5.93 -2.88
C GLY A 489 -4.95 -6.19 -3.74
N PRO A 490 -5.34 -7.44 -4.07
CA PRO A 490 -6.41 -7.71 -5.03
C PRO A 490 -7.82 -7.68 -4.40
N ALA A 491 -8.18 -6.58 -3.73
CA ALA A 491 -9.43 -6.50 -2.96
C ALA A 491 -10.69 -6.45 -3.84
N ALA A 492 -10.63 -5.84 -5.01
CA ALA A 492 -11.73 -5.83 -5.97
C ALA A 492 -11.97 -7.24 -6.55
N ARG A 493 -10.88 -7.95 -6.88
CA ARG A 493 -10.92 -9.33 -7.37
C ARG A 493 -11.48 -10.28 -6.32
N LEU A 494 -11.03 -10.20 -5.07
CA LEU A 494 -11.55 -11.04 -3.99
C LEU A 494 -13.05 -10.80 -3.75
N ALA A 495 -13.49 -9.54 -3.78
CA ALA A 495 -14.89 -9.18 -3.62
C ALA A 495 -15.76 -9.72 -4.76
N GLN A 496 -15.35 -9.53 -6.02
CA GLN A 496 -16.13 -9.89 -7.19
C GLN A 496 -16.17 -11.41 -7.42
N ASP A 497 -15.01 -12.06 -7.35
CA ASP A 497 -14.88 -13.46 -7.79
C ASP A 497 -15.07 -14.45 -6.64
N CYS A 498 -14.66 -14.10 -5.41
CA CYS A 498 -14.60 -15.04 -4.32
C CYS A 498 -15.71 -14.88 -3.27
N ILE A 499 -16.16 -13.65 -2.98
CA ILE A 499 -17.15 -13.39 -1.93
C ILE A 499 -18.57 -13.44 -2.52
N LYS A 500 -19.39 -14.37 -2.05
CA LYS A 500 -20.74 -14.60 -2.58
C LYS A 500 -21.83 -14.00 -1.71
N LYS A 501 -21.59 -13.88 -0.40
CA LYS A 501 -22.56 -13.34 0.55
C LYS A 501 -21.84 -12.69 1.73
N VAL A 502 -22.42 -11.64 2.28
CA VAL A 502 -21.92 -10.93 3.47
C VAL A 502 -23.12 -10.64 4.38
N GLU A 503 -23.02 -11.02 5.64
CA GLU A 503 -24.04 -10.80 6.67
C GLU A 503 -23.39 -10.33 7.96
N VAL A 504 -24.02 -9.39 8.68
CA VAL A 504 -23.61 -9.06 10.05
C VAL A 504 -23.95 -10.22 10.96
N LEU A 505 -23.00 -10.67 11.77
CA LEU A 505 -23.17 -11.79 12.69
C LEU A 505 -23.27 -11.33 14.13
N ASP A 506 -22.47 -10.35 14.55
CA ASP A 506 -22.39 -9.86 15.93
C ASP A 506 -21.81 -8.44 15.97
N TYR A 507 -22.05 -7.71 17.06
CA TYR A 507 -21.52 -6.36 17.31
C TYR A 507 -21.83 -5.37 16.17
N GLU A 508 -23.07 -5.34 15.70
CA GLU A 508 -23.51 -4.45 14.61
C GLU A 508 -23.21 -2.97 14.89
N GLU A 509 -23.23 -2.56 16.16
CA GLU A 509 -22.92 -1.20 16.60
C GLU A 509 -21.47 -0.77 16.29
N LEU A 510 -20.57 -1.70 16.06
CA LEU A 510 -19.19 -1.40 15.64
C LEU A 510 -19.07 -1.04 14.16
N GLY A 511 -20.16 -1.08 13.40
CA GLY A 511 -20.21 -0.73 11.99
C GLY A 511 -19.24 -1.56 11.16
N MET A 512 -18.25 -0.92 10.53
CA MET A 512 -17.26 -1.62 9.71
C MET A 512 -16.34 -2.58 10.49
N GLU A 513 -16.34 -2.51 11.81
CA GLU A 513 -15.60 -3.40 12.71
C GLU A 513 -16.47 -4.43 13.39
N ALA A 514 -17.76 -4.53 13.00
CA ALA A 514 -18.65 -5.60 13.41
C ALA A 514 -18.05 -6.98 13.06
N VAL A 515 -18.59 -8.02 13.67
CA VAL A 515 -18.32 -9.40 13.24
C VAL A 515 -19.24 -9.73 12.07
N TRP A 516 -18.64 -10.16 10.96
CA TRP A 516 -19.36 -10.51 9.74
C TRP A 516 -19.24 -12.02 9.49
N LYS A 517 -20.27 -12.58 8.89
CA LYS A 517 -20.24 -13.90 8.26
C LYS A 517 -20.18 -13.70 6.75
N ILE A 518 -19.21 -14.31 6.09
CA ILE A 518 -19.09 -14.27 4.64
C ILE A 518 -19.04 -15.68 4.07
N GLU A 519 -19.69 -15.87 2.92
CA GLU A 519 -19.57 -17.10 2.14
C GLU A 519 -18.60 -16.86 1.00
N VAL A 520 -17.60 -17.73 0.89
CA VAL A 520 -16.55 -17.64 -0.12
C VAL A 520 -16.48 -18.88 -1.01
N GLU A 521 -16.01 -18.67 -2.24
CA GLU A 521 -15.78 -19.74 -3.20
C GLU A 521 -14.41 -19.57 -3.83
N ASN A 522 -13.59 -20.64 -3.81
CA ASN A 522 -12.22 -20.67 -4.36
C ASN A 522 -11.36 -19.48 -3.89
N PHE A 523 -11.50 -19.12 -2.63
CA PHE A 523 -10.75 -17.99 -2.04
C PHE A 523 -9.28 -18.40 -1.83
N PRO A 524 -8.31 -17.72 -2.47
CA PRO A 524 -6.91 -18.12 -2.40
C PRO A 524 -6.27 -17.75 -1.07
N ALA A 525 -5.56 -18.68 -0.47
CA ALA A 525 -4.79 -18.49 0.75
C ALA A 525 -3.51 -19.33 0.73
N PHE A 526 -2.58 -19.03 1.62
CA PHE A 526 -1.28 -19.69 1.72
C PHE A 526 -0.99 -20.08 3.17
N ILE A 527 -0.56 -21.31 3.42
CA ILE A 527 -0.16 -21.73 4.77
C ILE A 527 1.12 -20.99 5.14
N ILE A 528 1.07 -20.13 6.15
CA ILE A 528 2.21 -19.33 6.62
C ILE A 528 2.75 -19.85 7.93
N ILE A 529 1.87 -20.14 8.90
CA ILE A 529 2.23 -20.83 10.14
C ILE A 529 1.39 -22.08 10.23
N ASP A 530 2.02 -23.22 10.49
CA ASP A 530 1.38 -24.51 10.64
C ASP A 530 1.24 -24.93 12.11
N ASP A 531 0.53 -26.04 12.33
CA ASP A 531 0.31 -26.67 13.63
C ASP A 531 1.56 -27.27 14.29
N LYS A 532 2.70 -27.23 13.59
CA LYS A 532 4.01 -27.67 14.08
C LYS A 532 4.85 -26.48 14.53
N GLY A 533 4.35 -25.24 14.34
CA GLY A 533 5.02 -24.00 14.65
C GLY A 533 6.04 -23.56 13.60
N ASN A 534 6.01 -24.13 12.39
CA ASN A 534 6.81 -23.63 11.29
C ASN A 534 6.22 -22.29 10.81
N ASP A 535 7.06 -21.26 10.75
CA ASP A 535 6.71 -19.92 10.24
C ASP A 535 7.57 -19.62 9.02
N PHE A 536 6.92 -19.49 7.85
CA PHE A 536 7.58 -19.14 6.61
C PHE A 536 8.38 -17.83 6.71
N TYR A 537 7.80 -16.80 7.31
CA TYR A 537 8.46 -15.51 7.42
C TYR A 537 9.61 -15.49 8.44
N ALA A 538 9.61 -16.35 9.44
CA ALA A 538 10.71 -16.45 10.39
C ALA A 538 12.04 -16.80 9.70
N GLN A 539 12.00 -17.59 8.63
CA GLN A 539 13.18 -17.96 7.85
C GLN A 539 13.78 -16.75 7.11
N THR A 540 12.95 -15.78 6.73
CA THR A 540 13.39 -14.58 6.00
C THR A 540 13.92 -13.47 6.91
N ARG A 541 13.76 -13.59 8.23
CA ARG A 541 14.21 -12.58 9.22
C ARG A 541 15.71 -12.62 9.50
N LYS A 542 16.40 -13.71 9.16
CA LYS A 542 17.85 -13.83 9.40
C LYS A 542 18.62 -13.00 8.37
N PRO A 543 19.43 -12.00 8.81
CA PRO A 543 20.23 -11.20 7.90
C PRO A 543 21.20 -12.06 7.08
N LEU A 544 21.39 -11.69 5.82
CA LEU A 544 22.48 -12.22 5.03
C LEU A 544 23.77 -11.63 5.62
N SER A 545 24.74 -12.48 5.99
CA SER A 545 26.05 -12.00 6.42
C SER A 545 26.83 -11.49 5.20
N ILE A 546 26.55 -10.24 4.78
CA ILE A 546 27.24 -9.60 3.66
C ILE A 546 28.65 -9.27 4.13
N GLY A 547 29.65 -9.88 3.53
CA GLY A 547 31.07 -9.58 3.81
C GLY A 547 31.80 -10.49 4.77
N LYS A 548 31.22 -11.59 5.28
CA LYS A 548 32.02 -12.68 5.81
C LYS A 548 32.48 -13.55 4.65
N LYS A 549 33.78 -13.43 4.29
CA LYS A 549 34.43 -14.46 3.47
C LYS A 549 34.23 -15.83 4.16
N PRO A 550 33.90 -16.90 3.44
CA PRO A 550 33.96 -18.22 4.04
C PRO A 550 35.39 -18.46 4.54
N ASN A 551 35.51 -18.84 5.81
CA ASN A 551 36.78 -19.29 6.38
C ASN A 551 37.28 -20.54 5.66
#